data_23e8f605a0b77d31a64c18767891b136
#
_entry.id   23e8f605a0b77d31a64c18767891b136
#
_cell.length_a   1.000
_cell.length_b   1.000
_cell.length_c   1.000
_cell.angle_alpha   90.00
_cell.angle_beta   90.00
_cell.angle_gamma   90.00
#
_symmetry.space_group_name_H-M   'P 1'
#
loop_
_entity.id
_entity.type
_entity.pdbx_description
1 polymer ?
#
loop_
_entity_poly.entity_id
_entity_poly.type
_entity_poly.pdbx_seq_one_letter_code
_entity_poly.pdbx_strand_id
1 'polypeptide(L)'
;MTTKNKLITTTLLSASAIASIALINQCLKLSATARHVLDEPESLCYHWRLGDIHYTKCGSGHPLLLIHDISPASSGYQWSHISSTLSAHFTVYTIDLLGCGRSEKPDLTYTNYLFVQLISDFIKSEIGHRTDVITTGNSGTFVIMACDHNPELFNRLLLINPQSISACSHLPGKYAKIYKSFLDFPVIGTLIHNIAFSRHFLLERFRRRYFSNPFAVKDTDLTAYHEAAHLGASAKSIYASVHCGYTNCNITNALKRID
;
A
#
# COMPACT_ATOMS: atom_id res chain seq x y z
N MET A 1 12.06 -18.71 -47.05
CA MET A 1 12.21 -18.98 -45.61
C MET A 1 11.16 -20.00 -45.21
N THR A 2 11.53 -21.19 -44.77
CA THR A 2 10.60 -22.26 -44.41
C THR A 2 9.77 -21.87 -43.18
N THR A 3 8.56 -22.40 -43.03
CA THR A 3 7.66 -22.13 -41.87
C THR A 3 8.37 -22.38 -40.53
N LYS A 4 9.24 -23.41 -40.48
CA LYS A 4 10.07 -23.73 -39.32
C LYS A 4 11.03 -22.60 -38.95
N ASN A 5 11.70 -21.99 -39.94
CA ASN A 5 12.62 -20.88 -39.69
C ASN A 5 11.89 -19.62 -39.21
N LYS A 6 10.68 -19.35 -39.77
CA LYS A 6 9.85 -18.23 -39.29
C LYS A 6 9.43 -18.43 -37.82
N LEU A 7 9.02 -19.64 -37.44
CA LEU A 7 8.64 -19.97 -36.05
C LEU A 7 9.83 -19.77 -35.10
N ILE A 8 11.00 -20.32 -35.43
CA ILE A 8 12.21 -20.17 -34.63
C ILE A 8 12.58 -18.68 -34.46
N THR A 9 12.56 -17.90 -35.53
CA THR A 9 12.87 -16.47 -35.50
C THR A 9 11.89 -15.70 -34.60
N THR A 10 10.56 -15.99 -34.74
CA THR A 10 9.54 -15.35 -33.91
C THR A 10 9.71 -15.70 -32.43
N THR A 11 10.00 -16.96 -32.11
CA THR A 11 10.25 -17.41 -30.74
C THR A 11 11.48 -16.73 -30.13
N LEU A 12 12.58 -16.62 -30.86
CA LEU A 12 13.79 -15.95 -30.44
C LEU A 12 13.57 -14.46 -30.21
N LEU A 13 12.83 -13.78 -31.09
CA LEU A 13 12.51 -12.36 -30.94
C LEU A 13 11.61 -12.10 -29.72
N SER A 14 10.60 -12.94 -29.52
CA SER A 14 9.73 -12.80 -28.32
C SER A 14 10.48 -13.09 -27.03
N ALA A 15 11.33 -14.10 -26.98
CA ALA A 15 12.18 -14.40 -25.82
C ALA A 15 13.16 -13.24 -25.51
N SER A 16 13.78 -12.68 -26.55
CA SER A 16 14.66 -11.52 -26.41
C SER A 16 13.92 -10.28 -25.89
N ALA A 17 12.73 -10.01 -26.41
CA ALA A 17 11.92 -8.90 -25.93
C ALA A 17 11.51 -9.06 -24.45
N ILE A 18 11.09 -10.25 -24.03
CA ILE A 18 10.74 -10.56 -22.63
C ILE A 18 11.96 -10.38 -21.73
N ALA A 19 13.13 -10.89 -22.14
CA ALA A 19 14.37 -10.74 -21.38
C ALA A 19 14.79 -9.26 -21.23
N SER A 20 14.65 -8.48 -22.30
CA SER A 20 14.96 -7.03 -22.26
C SER A 20 14.02 -6.28 -21.28
N ILE A 21 12.71 -6.57 -21.31
CA ILE A 21 11.75 -5.98 -20.37
C ILE A 21 12.07 -6.38 -18.93
N ALA A 22 12.44 -7.64 -18.68
CA ALA A 22 12.81 -8.11 -17.36
C ALA A 22 14.06 -7.39 -16.83
N LEU A 23 15.07 -7.16 -17.65
CA LEU A 23 16.25 -6.38 -17.32
C LEU A 23 15.91 -4.92 -17.00
N ILE A 24 15.06 -4.29 -17.82
CA ILE A 24 14.56 -2.92 -17.56
C ILE A 24 13.85 -2.85 -16.20
N ASN A 25 12.95 -3.78 -15.92
CA ASN A 25 12.25 -3.85 -14.65
C ASN A 25 13.22 -3.96 -13.46
N GLN A 26 14.26 -4.78 -13.59
CA GLN A 26 15.26 -4.94 -12.54
C GLN A 26 16.10 -3.66 -12.35
N CYS A 27 16.51 -3.01 -13.42
CA CYS A 27 17.24 -1.74 -13.35
C CYS A 27 16.38 -0.63 -12.70
N LEU A 28 15.10 -0.55 -13.05
CA LEU A 28 14.16 0.40 -12.46
C LEU A 28 14.01 0.17 -10.96
N LYS A 29 13.83 -1.09 -10.53
CA LYS A 29 13.74 -1.45 -9.12
C LYS A 29 15.01 -1.04 -8.36
N LEU A 30 16.19 -1.43 -8.85
CA LEU A 30 17.49 -1.10 -8.22
C LEU A 30 17.69 0.42 -8.13
N SER A 31 17.37 1.15 -9.19
CA SER A 31 17.47 2.62 -9.19
C SER A 31 16.50 3.27 -8.20
N ALA A 32 15.27 2.75 -8.09
CA ALA A 32 14.25 3.29 -7.20
C ALA A 32 14.59 3.09 -5.72
N THR A 33 15.25 1.96 -5.37
CA THR A 33 15.56 1.59 -4.00
C THR A 33 16.99 1.92 -3.57
N ALA A 34 17.80 2.55 -4.44
CA ALA A 34 19.24 2.79 -4.18
C ALA A 34 19.51 3.84 -3.11
N ARG A 35 18.52 4.68 -2.76
CA ARG A 35 18.73 5.80 -1.81
C ARG A 35 18.42 5.44 -0.37
N HIS A 36 17.75 4.32 -0.12
CA HIS A 36 17.42 3.82 1.22
C HIS A 36 16.77 4.87 2.14
N VAL A 37 15.88 5.70 1.56
CA VAL A 37 15.21 6.80 2.28
C VAL A 37 14.23 6.29 3.33
N LEU A 38 13.73 5.06 3.14
CA LEU A 38 12.79 4.43 4.06
C LEU A 38 13.46 3.62 5.16
N ASP A 39 14.80 3.49 5.15
CA ASP A 39 15.50 2.75 6.20
C ASP A 39 15.39 3.52 7.53
N GLU A 40 14.79 2.90 8.54
CA GLU A 40 14.64 3.42 9.89
C GLU A 40 15.33 2.48 10.88
N PRO A 41 16.29 2.99 11.70
CA PRO A 41 17.05 2.17 12.66
C PRO A 41 16.17 1.52 13.75
N GLU A 42 15.06 2.14 14.10
CA GLU A 42 14.14 1.72 15.17
C GLU A 42 12.92 0.96 14.63
N SER A 43 13.07 0.30 13.47
CA SER A 43 11.98 -0.47 12.88
C SER A 43 11.75 -1.76 13.66
N LEU A 44 10.47 -2.09 13.86
CA LEU A 44 9.98 -3.31 14.47
C LEU A 44 9.27 -4.17 13.43
N CYS A 45 9.17 -5.46 13.67
CA CYS A 45 8.53 -6.41 12.80
C CYS A 45 7.47 -7.22 13.56
N TYR A 46 6.24 -7.20 13.07
CA TYR A 46 5.16 -8.06 13.51
C TYR A 46 5.00 -9.23 12.54
N HIS A 47 5.29 -10.45 13.00
CA HIS A 47 5.14 -11.67 12.20
C HIS A 47 3.67 -12.06 12.11
N TRP A 48 3.01 -11.56 11.07
CA TRP A 48 1.61 -11.90 10.82
C TRP A 48 1.49 -13.10 9.88
N ARG A 49 0.38 -13.83 9.97
CA ARG A 49 0.15 -15.09 9.23
C ARG A 49 0.32 -15.04 7.70
N LEU A 50 0.20 -13.85 7.08
CA LEU A 50 0.33 -13.68 5.62
C LEU A 50 1.60 -12.95 5.20
N GLY A 51 2.44 -12.56 6.15
CA GLY A 51 3.72 -11.92 5.89
C GLY A 51 4.14 -10.96 6.99
N ASP A 52 5.36 -10.54 6.95
CA ASP A 52 5.98 -9.66 7.93
C ASP A 52 5.50 -8.22 7.77
N ILE A 53 5.06 -7.64 8.87
CA ILE A 53 4.53 -6.27 8.95
C ILE A 53 5.55 -5.38 9.64
N HIS A 54 6.03 -4.40 8.89
CA HIS A 54 6.91 -3.38 9.42
C HIS A 54 6.10 -2.32 10.18
N TYR A 55 6.60 -1.92 11.35
CA TYR A 55 6.03 -0.80 12.09
C TYR A 55 7.10 -0.10 12.92
N THR A 56 6.81 1.11 13.37
CA THR A 56 7.62 1.86 14.35
C THR A 56 6.79 2.15 15.57
N LYS A 57 7.47 2.31 16.73
CA LYS A 57 6.85 2.65 18.01
C LYS A 57 7.69 3.74 18.68
N CYS A 58 7.06 4.86 19.01
CA CYS A 58 7.76 5.96 19.68
C CYS A 58 6.87 6.67 20.70
N GLY A 59 7.49 7.35 21.67
CA GLY A 59 6.79 8.09 22.73
C GLY A 59 6.25 7.22 23.85
N SER A 60 5.44 7.84 24.72
CA SER A 60 4.80 7.20 25.87
C SER A 60 3.43 7.84 26.15
N GLY A 61 2.48 7.04 26.65
CA GLY A 61 1.13 7.50 26.96
C GLY A 61 0.06 6.61 26.31
N HIS A 62 -1.13 7.19 26.06
CA HIS A 62 -2.22 6.47 25.43
C HIS A 62 -1.83 5.98 24.01
N PRO A 63 -2.15 4.74 23.63
CA PRO A 63 -1.77 4.22 22.33
C PRO A 63 -2.51 4.92 21.19
N LEU A 64 -1.75 5.26 20.15
CA LEU A 64 -2.21 5.89 18.91
C LEU A 64 -1.65 5.13 17.71
N LEU A 65 -2.52 4.58 16.87
CA LEU A 65 -2.14 3.88 15.65
C LEU A 65 -2.34 4.79 14.43
N LEU A 66 -1.28 4.97 13.66
CA LEU A 66 -1.26 5.73 12.41
C LEU A 66 -1.25 4.76 11.21
N ILE A 67 -2.26 4.86 10.35
CA ILE A 67 -2.44 4.00 9.18
C ILE A 67 -2.45 4.86 7.92
N HIS A 68 -1.49 4.60 7.02
CA HIS A 68 -1.40 5.28 5.71
C HIS A 68 -2.50 4.83 4.74
N ASP A 69 -2.72 5.59 3.66
CA ASP A 69 -3.64 5.20 2.58
C ASP A 69 -3.13 3.96 1.84
N ILE A 70 -4.04 3.18 1.25
CA ILE A 70 -3.70 1.94 0.55
C ILE A 70 -3.25 2.23 -0.89
N SER A 71 -1.96 2.11 -1.12
CA SER A 71 -1.32 2.24 -2.43
C SER A 71 0.05 1.56 -2.39
N PRO A 72 0.55 1.01 -3.50
CA PRO A 72 1.92 0.51 -3.59
C PRO A 72 3.00 1.51 -3.17
N ALA A 73 2.74 2.80 -3.40
CA ALA A 73 3.66 3.88 -3.05
C ALA A 73 3.51 4.40 -1.62
N SER A 74 2.51 3.96 -0.88
CA SER A 74 2.25 4.42 0.49
C SER A 74 3.06 3.62 1.52
N SER A 75 3.41 4.28 2.61
CA SER A 75 4.07 3.70 3.78
C SER A 75 3.86 4.59 5.01
N GLY A 76 4.32 4.17 6.17
CA GLY A 76 4.36 4.96 7.39
C GLY A 76 5.10 6.29 7.24
N TYR A 77 5.96 6.44 6.23
CA TYR A 77 6.61 7.71 5.90
C TYR A 77 5.62 8.87 5.75
N GLN A 78 4.38 8.60 5.36
CA GLN A 78 3.31 9.61 5.31
C GLN A 78 3.16 10.40 6.62
N TRP A 79 3.49 9.79 7.74
CA TRP A 79 3.35 10.34 9.09
C TRP A 79 4.63 10.96 9.65
N SER A 80 5.75 10.89 8.92
CA SER A 80 7.08 11.30 9.39
C SER A 80 7.13 12.73 9.93
N HIS A 81 6.34 13.65 9.35
CA HIS A 81 6.33 15.06 9.76
C HIS A 81 5.56 15.34 11.05
N ILE A 82 4.68 14.44 11.48
CA ILE A 82 3.83 14.66 12.67
C ILE A 82 4.05 13.64 13.77
N SER A 83 4.66 12.50 13.48
CA SER A 83 4.86 11.41 14.45
C SER A 83 5.67 11.86 15.67
N SER A 84 6.71 12.66 15.49
CA SER A 84 7.51 13.22 16.58
C SER A 84 6.73 14.17 17.49
N THR A 85 5.82 14.96 16.93
CA THR A 85 4.96 15.86 17.73
C THR A 85 3.93 15.06 18.51
N LEU A 86 3.34 14.04 17.89
CA LEU A 86 2.36 13.17 18.53
C LEU A 86 2.99 12.30 19.63
N SER A 87 4.23 11.86 19.45
CA SER A 87 4.95 11.03 20.43
C SER A 87 5.25 11.74 21.76
N ALA A 88 5.14 13.07 21.80
CA ALA A 88 5.22 13.83 23.05
C ALA A 88 4.04 13.56 24.01
N HIS A 89 2.90 13.06 23.48
CA HIS A 89 1.66 12.87 24.24
C HIS A 89 1.08 11.45 24.14
N PHE A 90 1.53 10.66 23.17
CA PHE A 90 1.00 9.33 22.85
C PHE A 90 2.14 8.31 22.70
N THR A 91 1.82 7.05 22.94
CA THR A 91 2.61 5.95 22.36
C THR A 91 2.15 5.76 20.92
N VAL A 92 2.92 6.28 19.97
CA VAL A 92 2.58 6.30 18.55
C VAL A 92 3.10 5.03 17.88
N TYR A 93 2.20 4.28 17.27
CA TYR A 93 2.50 3.15 16.40
C TYR A 93 2.25 3.57 14.96
N THR A 94 3.24 3.43 14.09
CA THR A 94 3.10 3.71 12.66
C THR A 94 3.34 2.43 11.89
N ILE A 95 2.31 1.93 11.21
CA ILE A 95 2.34 0.64 10.52
C ILE A 95 2.48 0.84 9.01
N ASP A 96 3.28 -0.01 8.36
CA ASP A 96 3.21 -0.24 6.92
C ASP A 96 2.25 -1.41 6.67
N LEU A 97 1.14 -1.19 5.97
CA LEU A 97 0.18 -2.26 5.67
C LEU A 97 0.82 -3.34 4.79
N LEU A 98 0.36 -4.59 4.91
CA LEU A 98 0.83 -5.69 4.05
C LEU A 98 0.72 -5.30 2.58
N GLY A 99 1.77 -5.53 1.81
CA GLY A 99 1.85 -5.13 0.41
C GLY A 99 2.33 -3.70 0.17
N CYS A 100 2.54 -2.89 1.23
CA CYS A 100 2.94 -1.49 1.16
C CYS A 100 4.27 -1.25 1.87
N GLY A 101 4.94 -0.15 1.54
CA GLY A 101 6.14 0.31 2.21
C GLY A 101 7.21 -0.76 2.37
N ARG A 102 7.67 -0.96 3.61
CA ARG A 102 8.69 -1.93 4.02
C ARG A 102 8.11 -3.29 4.40
N SER A 103 6.78 -3.39 4.61
CA SER A 103 6.12 -4.67 4.88
C SER A 103 6.23 -5.63 3.71
N GLU A 104 6.12 -6.92 4.02
CA GLU A 104 6.18 -7.96 3.01
C GLU A 104 5.09 -7.79 1.95
N LYS A 105 5.41 -8.18 0.71
CA LYS A 105 4.53 -8.04 -0.45
C LYS A 105 4.29 -9.42 -1.09
N PRO A 106 3.53 -10.32 -0.42
CA PRO A 106 3.21 -11.62 -0.98
C PRO A 106 2.35 -11.48 -2.25
N ASP A 107 2.50 -12.46 -3.15
CA ASP A 107 1.71 -12.54 -4.36
C ASP A 107 0.32 -13.14 -4.06
N LEU A 108 -0.63 -12.26 -3.71
CA LEU A 108 -1.99 -12.63 -3.35
C LEU A 108 -3.02 -11.58 -3.80
N THR A 109 -4.29 -11.85 -3.61
CA THR A 109 -5.35 -10.86 -3.79
C THR A 109 -5.58 -10.14 -2.47
N TYR A 110 -5.23 -8.86 -2.42
CA TYR A 110 -5.44 -8.00 -1.27
C TYR A 110 -6.90 -7.56 -1.22
N THR A 111 -7.61 -7.97 -0.17
CA THR A 111 -9.03 -7.66 0.02
C THR A 111 -9.23 -6.74 1.21
N ASN A 112 -10.37 -6.05 1.27
CA ASN A 112 -10.74 -5.27 2.45
C ASN A 112 -10.69 -6.13 3.73
N TYR A 113 -11.27 -7.33 3.70
CA TYR A 113 -11.30 -8.24 4.84
C TYR A 113 -9.92 -8.61 5.36
N LEU A 114 -8.92 -8.76 4.48
CA LEU A 114 -7.53 -8.99 4.87
C LEU A 114 -7.01 -7.86 5.76
N PHE A 115 -7.23 -6.60 5.36
CA PHE A 115 -6.76 -5.44 6.11
C PHE A 115 -7.55 -5.24 7.41
N VAL A 116 -8.86 -5.52 7.42
CA VAL A 116 -9.69 -5.54 8.64
C VAL A 116 -9.10 -6.49 9.67
N GLN A 117 -8.72 -7.69 9.25
CA GLN A 117 -8.10 -8.67 10.13
C GLN A 117 -6.71 -8.25 10.58
N LEU A 118 -5.86 -7.77 9.65
CA LEU A 118 -4.52 -7.29 9.98
C LEU A 118 -4.56 -6.21 11.07
N ILE A 119 -5.43 -5.20 10.92
CA ILE A 119 -5.55 -4.11 11.88
C ILE A 119 -6.02 -4.63 13.25
N SER A 120 -7.04 -5.49 13.27
CA SER A 120 -7.55 -6.07 14.51
C SER A 120 -6.50 -6.94 15.22
N ASP A 121 -5.80 -7.78 14.46
CA ASP A 121 -4.75 -8.67 14.99
C ASP A 121 -3.56 -7.84 15.51
N PHE A 122 -3.16 -6.80 14.78
CA PHE A 122 -2.07 -5.90 15.19
C PHE A 122 -2.39 -5.19 16.50
N ILE A 123 -3.60 -4.64 16.65
CA ILE A 123 -4.00 -3.98 17.90
C ILE A 123 -4.01 -4.99 19.05
N LYS A 124 -4.51 -6.20 18.85
CA LYS A 124 -4.54 -7.25 19.88
C LYS A 124 -3.16 -7.72 20.30
N SER A 125 -2.25 -7.93 19.34
CA SER A 125 -0.95 -8.56 19.60
C SER A 125 0.14 -7.55 20.00
N GLU A 126 0.25 -6.42 19.29
CA GLU A 126 1.36 -5.48 19.46
C GLU A 126 1.02 -4.32 20.38
N ILE A 127 -0.24 -3.90 20.42
CA ILE A 127 -0.66 -2.79 21.28
C ILE A 127 -1.27 -3.30 22.59
N GLY A 128 -2.16 -4.29 22.52
CA GLY A 128 -2.77 -4.94 23.68
C GLY A 128 -3.78 -4.10 24.45
N HIS A 129 -4.09 -2.91 23.99
CA HIS A 129 -4.98 -1.95 24.63
C HIS A 129 -5.92 -1.27 23.64
N ARG A 130 -7.02 -0.75 24.16
CA ARG A 130 -7.95 0.08 23.39
C ARG A 130 -7.21 1.31 22.84
N THR A 131 -7.31 1.55 21.52
CA THR A 131 -6.38 2.40 20.77
C THR A 131 -7.11 3.50 20.02
N ASP A 132 -6.58 4.71 20.02
CA ASP A 132 -6.97 5.77 19.08
C ASP A 132 -6.36 5.46 17.72
N VAL A 133 -7.11 5.67 16.64
CA VAL A 133 -6.64 5.39 15.28
C VAL A 133 -6.79 6.62 14.39
N ILE A 134 -5.70 7.01 13.73
CA ILE A 134 -5.73 8.01 12.65
C ILE A 134 -5.41 7.30 11.34
N THR A 135 -6.26 7.49 10.35
CA THR A 135 -6.07 6.87 9.02
C THR A 135 -6.40 7.83 7.89
N THR A 136 -5.86 7.56 6.72
CA THR A 136 -6.08 8.38 5.53
C THR A 136 -6.72 7.57 4.40
N GLY A 137 -7.45 8.26 3.53
CA GLY A 137 -7.95 7.73 2.26
C GLY A 137 -8.83 6.49 2.41
N ASN A 138 -8.59 5.48 1.55
CA ASN A 138 -9.38 4.25 1.51
C ASN A 138 -9.12 3.33 2.72
N SER A 139 -7.99 3.47 3.41
CA SER A 139 -7.70 2.69 4.63
C SER A 139 -8.71 2.98 5.75
N GLY A 140 -9.41 4.12 5.69
CA GLY A 140 -10.53 4.43 6.58
C GLY A 140 -11.64 3.38 6.52
N THR A 141 -11.88 2.74 5.37
CA THR A 141 -12.90 1.67 5.25
C THR A 141 -12.52 0.43 6.04
N PHE A 142 -11.23 0.10 6.10
CA PHE A 142 -10.72 -1.04 6.86
C PHE A 142 -10.89 -0.81 8.36
N VAL A 143 -10.57 0.40 8.82
CA VAL A 143 -10.67 0.79 10.23
C VAL A 143 -12.14 0.82 10.68
N ILE A 144 -13.04 1.38 9.88
CA ILE A 144 -14.47 1.39 10.15
C ILE A 144 -15.01 -0.05 10.29
N MET A 145 -14.66 -0.94 9.34
CA MET A 145 -15.09 -2.33 9.40
C MET A 145 -14.45 -3.10 10.57
N ALA A 146 -13.18 -2.81 10.91
CA ALA A 146 -12.52 -3.42 12.06
C ALA A 146 -13.18 -2.97 13.38
N CYS A 147 -13.53 -1.70 13.49
CA CYS A 147 -14.23 -1.15 14.63
C CYS A 147 -15.67 -1.74 14.77
N ASP A 148 -16.40 -1.88 13.68
CA ASP A 148 -17.72 -2.53 13.67
C ASP A 148 -17.66 -4.00 14.15
N HIS A 149 -16.60 -4.72 13.80
CA HIS A 149 -16.42 -6.12 14.19
C HIS A 149 -15.87 -6.31 15.62
N ASN A 150 -15.01 -5.40 16.09
CA ASN A 150 -14.30 -5.49 17.37
C ASN A 150 -14.28 -4.11 18.06
N PRO A 151 -15.41 -3.55 18.45
CA PRO A 151 -15.48 -2.18 18.99
C PRO A 151 -14.64 -1.98 20.26
N GLU A 152 -14.39 -3.06 20.99
CA GLU A 152 -13.56 -3.03 22.20
C GLU A 152 -12.09 -2.67 21.97
N LEU A 153 -11.60 -2.79 20.74
CA LEU A 153 -10.23 -2.47 20.38
C LEU A 153 -10.00 -0.97 20.11
N PHE A 154 -11.07 -0.25 19.80
CA PHE A 154 -10.99 1.14 19.31
C PHE A 154 -11.53 2.11 20.37
N ASN A 155 -10.85 3.24 20.54
CA ASN A 155 -11.30 4.32 21.40
C ASN A 155 -11.86 5.49 20.58
N ARG A 156 -11.04 6.13 19.76
CA ARG A 156 -11.45 7.20 18.84
C ARG A 156 -10.90 6.94 17.44
N LEU A 157 -11.69 7.30 16.43
CA LEU A 157 -11.31 7.20 15.03
C LEU A 157 -11.23 8.59 14.42
N LEU A 158 -10.09 8.93 13.80
CA LEU A 158 -9.91 10.13 13.00
C LEU A 158 -9.64 9.74 11.55
N LEU A 159 -10.57 10.06 10.67
CA LEU A 159 -10.48 9.76 9.25
C LEU A 159 -10.07 11.04 8.50
N ILE A 160 -8.89 11.03 7.90
CA ILE A 160 -8.37 12.16 7.13
C ILE A 160 -8.63 11.89 5.65
N ASN A 161 -9.40 12.78 5.02
CA ASN A 161 -9.73 12.71 3.59
C ASN A 161 -10.24 11.32 3.15
N PRO A 162 -11.25 10.73 3.83
CA PRO A 162 -11.77 9.42 3.48
C PRO A 162 -12.41 9.42 2.10
N GLN A 163 -12.44 8.27 1.44
CA GLN A 163 -13.19 8.10 0.20
C GLN A 163 -14.71 8.25 0.46
N SER A 164 -15.43 8.72 -0.55
CA SER A 164 -16.90 8.77 -0.48
C SER A 164 -17.49 7.35 -0.35
N ILE A 165 -18.61 7.25 0.37
CA ILE A 165 -19.31 5.96 0.54
C ILE A 165 -19.64 5.32 -0.81
N SER A 166 -20.04 6.14 -1.80
CA SER A 166 -20.29 5.66 -3.16
C SER A 166 -19.05 5.04 -3.80
N ALA A 167 -17.89 5.68 -3.69
CA ALA A 167 -16.63 5.15 -4.25
C ALA A 167 -16.20 3.85 -3.55
N CYS A 168 -16.31 3.79 -2.22
CA CYS A 168 -15.99 2.58 -1.44
C CYS A 168 -16.91 1.40 -1.76
N SER A 169 -18.15 1.65 -2.20
CA SER A 169 -19.14 0.61 -2.48
C SER A 169 -18.99 -0.04 -3.85
N HIS A 170 -18.06 0.43 -4.70
CA HIS A 170 -17.79 -0.16 -6.00
C HIS A 170 -17.02 -1.47 -5.85
N LEU A 171 -17.75 -2.58 -5.82
CA LEU A 171 -17.18 -3.93 -5.73
C LEU A 171 -16.58 -4.38 -7.07
N PRO A 172 -15.68 -5.38 -7.07
CA PRO A 172 -15.09 -5.93 -8.27
C PRO A 172 -16.14 -6.35 -9.30
N GLY A 173 -16.04 -5.78 -10.50
CA GLY A 173 -16.97 -6.08 -11.59
C GLY A 173 -16.72 -7.46 -12.23
N LYS A 174 -17.59 -7.84 -13.18
CA LYS A 174 -17.57 -9.14 -13.88
C LYS A 174 -16.19 -9.53 -14.45
N TYR A 175 -15.44 -8.57 -14.94
CA TYR A 175 -14.13 -8.79 -15.56
C TYR A 175 -12.93 -8.51 -14.64
N ALA A 176 -13.17 -8.14 -13.39
CA ALA A 176 -12.11 -7.76 -12.45
C ALA A 176 -11.05 -8.87 -12.27
N LYS A 177 -11.47 -10.14 -12.23
CA LYS A 177 -10.55 -11.28 -12.11
C LYS A 177 -9.61 -11.40 -13.32
N ILE A 178 -10.14 -11.26 -14.55
CA ILE A 178 -9.32 -11.34 -15.78
C ILE A 178 -8.37 -10.16 -15.84
N TYR A 179 -8.85 -8.95 -15.53
CA TYR A 179 -8.04 -7.76 -15.56
C TYR A 179 -6.94 -7.79 -14.49
N LYS A 180 -7.28 -8.25 -13.26
CA LYS A 180 -6.29 -8.50 -12.21
C LYS A 180 -5.21 -9.48 -12.66
N SER A 181 -5.60 -10.63 -13.25
CA SER A 181 -4.65 -11.62 -13.76
C SER A 181 -3.71 -11.05 -14.84
N PHE A 182 -4.18 -10.13 -15.65
CA PHE A 182 -3.35 -9.43 -16.61
C PHE A 182 -2.34 -8.49 -15.95
N LEU A 183 -2.77 -7.74 -14.93
CA LEU A 183 -1.89 -6.85 -14.16
C LEU A 183 -0.88 -7.64 -13.29
N ASP A 184 -1.24 -8.84 -12.84
CA ASP A 184 -0.34 -9.73 -12.09
C ASP A 184 0.62 -10.50 -13.00
N PHE A 185 0.44 -10.45 -14.33
CA PHE A 185 1.25 -11.23 -15.24
C PHE A 185 2.74 -10.90 -15.10
N PRO A 186 3.61 -11.92 -15.01
CA PRO A 186 5.05 -11.72 -14.89
C PRO A 186 5.60 -10.81 -16.00
N VAL A 187 6.60 -10.02 -15.72
CA VAL A 187 7.31 -9.11 -16.64
C VAL A 187 6.42 -7.95 -17.12
N ILE A 188 5.30 -8.21 -17.79
CA ILE A 188 4.41 -7.17 -18.36
C ILE A 188 3.67 -6.43 -17.23
N GLY A 189 3.07 -7.13 -16.27
CA GLY A 189 2.42 -6.52 -15.12
C GLY A 189 3.40 -5.69 -14.28
N THR A 190 4.63 -6.19 -14.12
CA THR A 190 5.70 -5.43 -13.45
C THR A 190 6.08 -4.17 -14.23
N LEU A 191 6.15 -4.24 -15.56
CA LEU A 191 6.40 -3.06 -16.39
C LEU A 191 5.28 -2.02 -16.24
N ILE A 192 4.01 -2.46 -16.30
CA ILE A 192 2.85 -1.57 -16.11
C ILE A 192 2.90 -0.91 -14.73
N HIS A 193 3.21 -1.69 -13.69
CA HIS A 193 3.40 -1.18 -12.33
C HIS A 193 4.52 -0.13 -12.27
N ASN A 194 5.70 -0.43 -12.82
CA ASN A 194 6.83 0.48 -12.82
C ASN A 194 6.54 1.79 -13.56
N ILE A 195 5.79 1.75 -14.66
CA ILE A 195 5.32 2.94 -15.37
C ILE A 195 4.35 3.74 -14.49
N ALA A 196 3.32 3.08 -13.94
CA ALA A 196 2.28 3.71 -13.12
C ALA A 196 2.85 4.39 -11.85
N PHE A 197 3.94 3.85 -11.29
CA PHE A 197 4.62 4.37 -10.10
C PHE A 197 6.00 4.96 -10.42
N SER A 198 6.26 5.31 -11.69
CA SER A 198 7.47 6.05 -12.04
C SER A 198 7.50 7.41 -11.36
N ARG A 199 8.71 7.94 -11.14
CA ARG A 199 8.92 9.23 -10.49
C ARG A 199 8.12 10.35 -11.17
N HIS A 200 8.01 10.34 -12.50
CA HIS A 200 7.24 11.31 -13.26
C HIS A 200 5.74 11.24 -12.92
N PHE A 201 5.13 10.05 -12.98
CA PHE A 201 3.70 9.89 -12.69
C PHE A 201 3.36 10.13 -11.21
N LEU A 202 4.26 9.79 -10.28
CA LEU A 202 4.10 10.13 -8.87
C LEU A 202 4.13 11.65 -8.65
N LEU A 203 5.08 12.36 -9.27
CA LEU A 203 5.16 13.82 -9.18
C LEU A 203 3.91 14.50 -9.72
N GLU A 204 3.40 14.06 -10.88
CA GLU A 204 2.16 14.59 -11.45
C GLU A 204 0.95 14.32 -10.55
N ARG A 205 0.89 13.15 -9.92
CA ARG A 205 -0.17 12.79 -8.96
C ARG A 205 -0.11 13.68 -7.73
N PHE A 206 1.09 13.93 -7.19
CA PHE A 206 1.29 14.82 -6.06
C PHE A 206 0.85 16.24 -6.37
N ARG A 207 1.30 16.80 -7.49
CA ARG A 207 0.96 18.15 -7.93
C ARG A 207 -0.53 18.36 -8.17
N ARG A 208 -1.22 17.34 -8.68
CA ARG A 208 -2.63 17.47 -9.08
C ARG A 208 -3.63 17.10 -7.97
N ARG A 209 -3.23 16.26 -6.99
CA ARG A 209 -4.19 15.66 -6.06
C ARG A 209 -3.86 15.82 -4.59
N TYR A 210 -2.57 15.89 -4.23
CA TYR A 210 -2.17 15.84 -2.83
C TYR A 210 -1.65 17.15 -2.28
N PHE A 211 -1.15 18.04 -3.12
CA PHE A 211 -0.61 19.32 -2.70
C PHE A 211 -1.41 20.48 -3.30
N SER A 212 -1.88 21.39 -2.45
CA SER A 212 -2.52 22.65 -2.89
C SER A 212 -1.52 23.55 -3.61
N ASN A 213 -0.26 23.56 -3.19
CA ASN A 213 0.83 24.19 -3.90
C ASN A 213 1.66 23.12 -4.63
N PRO A 214 1.57 23.01 -5.97
CA PRO A 214 2.32 22.02 -6.76
C PRO A 214 3.84 22.11 -6.63
N PHE A 215 4.36 23.27 -6.22
CA PHE A 215 5.79 23.52 -6.04
C PHE A 215 6.32 23.14 -4.64
N ALA A 216 5.42 22.80 -3.70
CA ALA A 216 5.79 22.40 -2.34
C ALA A 216 6.24 20.92 -2.23
N VAL A 217 6.17 20.14 -3.31
CA VAL A 217 6.58 18.74 -3.33
C VAL A 217 8.10 18.66 -3.17
N LYS A 218 8.56 18.11 -2.04
CA LYS A 218 9.99 17.90 -1.79
C LYS A 218 10.51 16.67 -2.53
N ASP A 219 11.75 16.73 -2.96
CA ASP A 219 12.42 15.61 -3.64
C ASP A 219 12.55 14.37 -2.73
N THR A 220 12.77 14.60 -1.44
CA THR A 220 12.82 13.53 -0.42
C THR A 220 11.51 12.78 -0.31
N ASP A 221 10.37 13.50 -0.25
CA ASP A 221 9.05 12.89 -0.17
C ASP A 221 8.77 12.07 -1.43
N LEU A 222 9.01 12.65 -2.60
CA LEU A 222 8.85 11.95 -3.88
C LEU A 222 9.73 10.69 -3.96
N THR A 223 10.95 10.76 -3.43
CA THR A 223 11.88 9.61 -3.40
C THR A 223 11.37 8.52 -2.47
N ALA A 224 10.89 8.86 -1.27
CA ALA A 224 10.34 7.89 -0.31
C ALA A 224 9.13 7.13 -0.89
N TYR A 225 8.20 7.84 -1.53
CA TYR A 225 7.05 7.20 -2.18
C TYR A 225 7.44 6.36 -3.41
N HIS A 226 8.44 6.81 -4.18
CA HIS A 226 8.97 6.04 -5.30
C HIS A 226 9.67 4.76 -4.84
N GLU A 227 10.46 4.85 -3.76
CA GLU A 227 11.11 3.71 -3.13
C GLU A 227 10.07 2.71 -2.58
N ALA A 228 9.07 3.18 -1.81
CA ALA A 228 7.99 2.34 -1.28
C ALA A 228 7.30 1.49 -2.37
N ALA A 229 7.04 2.10 -3.54
CA ALA A 229 6.41 1.42 -4.65
C ALA A 229 7.26 0.30 -5.27
N HIS A 230 8.59 0.34 -5.10
CA HIS A 230 9.51 -0.59 -5.74
C HIS A 230 10.19 -1.56 -4.77
N LEU A 231 10.01 -1.38 -3.45
CA LEU A 231 10.48 -2.34 -2.45
C LEU A 231 9.72 -3.68 -2.55
N GLY A 232 10.39 -4.76 -2.15
CA GLY A 232 9.81 -6.11 -2.07
C GLY A 232 9.70 -6.82 -3.43
N ALA A 233 9.00 -7.96 -3.44
CA ALA A 233 8.95 -8.86 -4.60
C ALA A 233 7.74 -8.62 -5.53
N SER A 234 6.56 -8.37 -4.97
CA SER A 234 5.28 -8.39 -5.71
C SER A 234 4.42 -7.13 -5.51
N ALA A 235 5.04 -5.94 -5.55
CA ALA A 235 4.29 -4.68 -5.42
C ALA A 235 3.18 -4.51 -6.49
N LYS A 236 3.26 -5.21 -7.62
CA LYS A 236 2.21 -5.25 -8.64
C LYS A 236 0.91 -5.88 -8.15
N SER A 237 0.95 -6.84 -7.20
CA SER A 237 -0.23 -7.57 -6.73
C SER A 237 -1.14 -6.70 -5.86
N ILE A 238 -0.58 -5.82 -5.01
CA ILE A 238 -1.38 -4.81 -4.31
C ILE A 238 -1.94 -3.78 -5.30
N TYR A 239 -1.14 -3.33 -6.29
CA TYR A 239 -1.62 -2.44 -7.34
C TYR A 239 -2.82 -3.03 -8.09
N ALA A 240 -2.70 -4.26 -8.56
CA ALA A 240 -3.77 -4.96 -9.26
C ALA A 240 -5.03 -5.12 -8.40
N SER A 241 -4.87 -5.44 -7.12
CA SER A 241 -6.00 -5.61 -6.19
C SER A 241 -6.75 -4.29 -5.94
N VAL A 242 -6.03 -3.21 -5.66
CA VAL A 242 -6.60 -1.87 -5.46
C VAL A 242 -7.28 -1.38 -6.74
N HIS A 243 -6.60 -1.48 -7.88
CA HIS A 243 -7.12 -1.00 -9.16
C HIS A 243 -8.38 -1.74 -9.63
N CYS A 244 -8.48 -3.03 -9.31
CA CYS A 244 -9.66 -3.86 -9.61
C CYS A 244 -10.76 -3.79 -8.53
N GLY A 245 -10.62 -2.96 -7.48
CA GLY A 245 -11.62 -2.73 -6.44
C GLY A 245 -11.75 -3.84 -5.40
N TYR A 246 -10.78 -4.77 -5.30
CA TYR A 246 -10.84 -5.84 -4.28
C TYR A 246 -10.68 -5.33 -2.85
N THR A 247 -10.11 -4.14 -2.67
CA THR A 247 -9.98 -3.47 -1.37
C THR A 247 -11.23 -2.67 -0.98
N ASN A 248 -12.18 -2.52 -1.89
CA ASN A 248 -13.41 -1.77 -1.62
C ASN A 248 -14.43 -2.61 -0.84
N CYS A 249 -15.24 -1.94 -0.03
CA CYS A 249 -16.42 -2.53 0.59
C CYS A 249 -17.48 -1.47 0.92
N ASN A 250 -18.73 -1.90 1.05
CA ASN A 250 -19.81 -1.03 1.47
C ASN A 250 -19.83 -0.89 2.99
N ILE A 251 -19.46 0.28 3.48
CA ILE A 251 -19.37 0.58 4.92
C ILE A 251 -20.63 1.23 5.49
N THR A 252 -21.70 1.39 4.70
CA THR A 252 -22.91 2.13 5.10
C THR A 252 -23.54 1.60 6.38
N ASN A 253 -23.61 0.27 6.53
CA ASN A 253 -24.20 -0.35 7.72
C ASN A 253 -23.25 -0.31 8.92
N ALA A 254 -21.94 -0.44 8.69
CA ALA A 254 -20.94 -0.33 9.75
C ALA A 254 -20.97 1.08 10.38
N LEU A 255 -20.99 2.12 9.54
CA LEU A 255 -21.09 3.51 10.00
C LEU A 255 -22.32 3.82 10.85
N LYS A 256 -23.42 3.08 10.67
CA LYS A 256 -24.63 3.26 11.48
C LYS A 256 -24.55 2.58 12.85
N ARG A 257 -23.60 1.67 13.05
CA ARG A 257 -23.43 0.90 14.30
C ARG A 257 -22.28 1.39 15.16
N ILE A 258 -21.39 2.19 14.59
CA ILE A 258 -20.29 2.82 15.32
C ILE A 258 -20.82 4.13 15.92
N ASP A 259 -20.76 4.26 17.24
CA ASP A 259 -21.14 5.45 18.03
C ASP A 259 -19.97 6.45 18.12
#